data_af1a533101a675236663ae6785041150
#
_entry.id   af1a533101a675236663ae6785041150
#
_cell.length_a   1.000
_cell.length_b   1.000
_cell.length_c   1.000
_cell.angle_alpha   90.00
_cell.angle_beta   90.00
_cell.angle_gamma   90.00
#
_symmetry.space_group_name_H-M   'P 1'
#
loop_
_entity.id
_entity.type
_entity.pdbx_description
1 polymer ?
#
loop_
_entity_poly.entity_id
_entity_poly.type
_entity_poly.pdbx_seq_one_letter_code
_entity_poly.pdbx_strand_id
1 'polypeptide(L)'
;MRTYIKVSMVALASAILTIACETKPSLQKYYVDSKENNAFISIDLPANIIELKDENVSEEVKNTLKTIKKVNFLALQIDENNQELFDTEKGKVTEILKNPDYKELMRIKTPEGNVTVNYLGDEDAVDEVIIFGSDSKRGFTLVRVLGENMNPSEILSLAQEIKLNGNSQQLKQLGGLLGSIK
;
A
#
# COMPACT_ATOMS: atom_id res chain seq x y z
N MET A 1 -6.74 45.06 -38.67
CA MET A 1 -5.67 44.89 -37.65
C MET A 1 -6.20 44.61 -36.25
N ARG A 2 -7.12 45.41 -35.69
CA ARG A 2 -7.66 45.18 -34.33
C ARG A 2 -8.36 43.83 -34.12
N THR A 3 -9.00 43.28 -35.13
CA THR A 3 -9.73 42.02 -35.06
C THR A 3 -8.78 40.82 -35.01
N TYR A 4 -7.69 40.85 -35.78
CA TYR A 4 -6.66 39.78 -35.76
C TYR A 4 -5.90 39.72 -34.46
N ILE A 5 -5.64 40.85 -33.80
CA ILE A 5 -4.99 40.91 -32.48
C ILE A 5 -5.88 40.28 -31.42
N LYS A 6 -7.19 40.49 -31.46
CA LYS A 6 -8.14 39.87 -30.51
C LYS A 6 -8.25 38.37 -30.69
N VAL A 7 -8.28 37.88 -31.94
CA VAL A 7 -8.31 36.44 -32.23
C VAL A 7 -7.01 35.78 -31.83
N SER A 8 -5.85 36.41 -32.05
CA SER A 8 -4.55 35.90 -31.62
C SER A 8 -4.41 35.85 -30.11
N MET A 9 -4.95 36.83 -29.37
CA MET A 9 -4.96 36.79 -27.88
C MET A 9 -5.83 35.66 -27.32
N VAL A 10 -6.99 35.41 -27.93
CA VAL A 10 -7.87 34.32 -27.50
C VAL A 10 -7.27 32.96 -27.78
N ALA A 11 -6.59 32.79 -28.93
CA ALA A 11 -5.88 31.56 -29.26
C ALA A 11 -4.68 31.28 -28.33
N LEU A 12 -3.96 32.33 -27.92
CA LEU A 12 -2.84 32.19 -26.97
C LEU A 12 -3.32 31.87 -25.55
N ALA A 13 -4.45 32.44 -25.12
CA ALA A 13 -5.07 32.16 -23.81
C ALA A 13 -5.61 30.71 -23.75
N SER A 14 -6.09 30.14 -24.84
CA SER A 14 -6.57 28.77 -24.92
C SER A 14 -5.44 27.71 -24.84
N ALA A 15 -4.22 28.06 -25.27
CA ALA A 15 -3.07 27.15 -25.24
C ALA A 15 -2.46 26.97 -23.82
N ILE A 16 -2.76 27.85 -22.87
CA ILE A 16 -2.21 27.80 -21.49
C ILE A 16 -3.02 26.89 -20.58
N LEU A 17 -4.23 26.47 -20.97
CA LEU A 17 -5.12 25.64 -20.14
C LEU A 17 -4.81 24.12 -20.21
N THR A 18 -3.84 23.69 -20.98
CA THR A 18 -3.41 22.29 -21.04
C THR A 18 -2.19 22.01 -20.15
N ILE A 19 -2.11 22.63 -18.97
CA ILE A 19 -1.19 22.17 -17.93
C ILE A 19 -1.78 20.84 -17.44
N ALA A 20 -1.27 19.74 -18.00
CA ALA A 20 -1.57 18.42 -17.52
C ALA A 20 -1.26 18.39 -16.02
N CYS A 21 -2.25 18.12 -15.19
CA CYS A 21 -2.02 17.75 -13.81
C CYS A 21 -1.15 16.49 -13.86
N GLU A 22 0.14 16.61 -13.64
CA GLU A 22 0.98 15.47 -13.27
C GLU A 22 0.42 14.97 -11.93
N THR A 23 -0.41 13.95 -12.00
CA THR A 23 -0.85 13.24 -10.79
C THR A 23 0.39 12.60 -10.17
N LYS A 24 0.80 13.12 -9.00
CA LYS A 24 1.90 12.53 -8.24
C LYS A 24 1.68 11.03 -8.11
N PRO A 25 2.73 10.21 -8.26
CA PRO A 25 2.62 8.78 -8.05
C PRO A 25 2.03 8.50 -6.66
N SER A 26 0.98 7.68 -6.59
CA SER A 26 0.33 7.30 -5.34
C SER A 26 0.30 5.78 -5.20
N LEU A 27 0.31 5.27 -3.96
CA LEU A 27 0.18 3.85 -3.70
C LEU A 27 -1.15 3.29 -4.20
N GLN A 28 -2.22 4.09 -4.15
CA GLN A 28 -3.52 3.68 -4.68
C GLN A 28 -3.43 3.38 -6.18
N LYS A 29 -2.84 4.29 -6.96
CA LYS A 29 -2.67 4.08 -8.40
C LYS A 29 -1.74 2.90 -8.67
N TYR A 30 -0.60 2.84 -7.99
CA TYR A 30 0.36 1.75 -8.12
C TYR A 30 -0.30 0.38 -7.86
N TYR A 31 -1.09 0.27 -6.78
CA TYR A 31 -1.80 -0.96 -6.43
C TYR A 31 -2.78 -1.39 -7.52
N VAL A 32 -3.57 -0.44 -8.05
CA VAL A 32 -4.55 -0.72 -9.10
C VAL A 32 -3.85 -1.19 -10.38
N ASP A 33 -2.80 -0.49 -10.80
CA ASP A 33 -2.04 -0.82 -12.00
C ASP A 33 -1.34 -2.20 -11.87
N SER A 34 -0.77 -2.49 -10.70
CA SER A 34 -0.07 -3.76 -10.42
C SER A 34 -0.99 -4.96 -10.29
N LYS A 35 -2.23 -4.75 -9.84
CA LYS A 35 -3.23 -5.81 -9.67
C LYS A 35 -3.60 -6.50 -11.00
N GLU A 36 -3.49 -5.80 -12.12
CA GLU A 36 -3.77 -6.33 -13.45
C GLU A 36 -2.58 -7.11 -14.05
N ASN A 37 -1.41 -7.04 -13.41
CA ASN A 37 -0.20 -7.71 -13.88
C ASN A 37 -0.06 -9.09 -13.20
N ASN A 38 -0.03 -10.15 -14.00
CA ASN A 38 0.08 -11.55 -13.52
C ASN A 38 1.38 -11.88 -12.78
N ALA A 39 2.40 -11.01 -12.81
CA ALA A 39 3.61 -11.18 -12.01
C ALA A 39 3.37 -10.93 -10.52
N PHE A 40 2.27 -10.26 -10.17
CA PHE A 40 1.93 -9.95 -8.79
C PHE A 40 0.87 -10.90 -8.24
N ILE A 41 0.96 -11.14 -6.95
CA ILE A 41 -0.13 -11.71 -6.16
C ILE A 41 -0.83 -10.54 -5.49
N SER A 42 -2.11 -10.33 -5.79
CA SER A 42 -2.91 -9.26 -5.18
C SER A 42 -4.13 -9.83 -4.50
N ILE A 43 -4.39 -9.37 -3.28
CA ILE A 43 -5.54 -9.80 -2.47
C ILE A 43 -6.18 -8.59 -1.82
N ASP A 44 -7.49 -8.47 -1.97
CA ASP A 44 -8.33 -7.48 -1.30
C ASP A 44 -9.12 -8.17 -0.20
N LEU A 45 -8.88 -7.78 1.05
CA LEU A 45 -9.52 -8.35 2.22
C LEU A 45 -10.44 -7.30 2.87
N PRO A 46 -11.77 -7.45 2.80
CA PRO A 46 -12.69 -6.61 3.57
C PRO A 46 -12.55 -6.92 5.06
N ALA A 47 -12.78 -5.92 5.92
CA ALA A 47 -12.58 -6.06 7.36
C ALA A 47 -13.37 -7.23 7.99
N ASN A 48 -14.53 -7.57 7.45
CA ASN A 48 -15.41 -8.61 8.01
C ASN A 48 -14.87 -10.05 7.93
N ILE A 49 -13.75 -10.28 7.23
CA ILE A 49 -13.08 -11.58 7.19
C ILE A 49 -11.86 -11.64 8.12
N ILE A 50 -11.55 -10.52 8.78
CA ILE A 50 -10.48 -10.43 9.77
C ILE A 50 -11.10 -10.73 11.14
N GLU A 51 -10.66 -11.80 11.79
CA GLU A 51 -11.14 -12.21 13.11
C GLU A 51 -10.01 -12.18 14.14
N LEU A 52 -10.36 -12.02 15.38
CA LEU A 52 -9.43 -12.16 16.50
C LEU A 52 -9.12 -13.64 16.74
N LYS A 53 -7.87 -13.96 17.07
CA LYS A 53 -7.46 -15.31 17.45
C LYS A 53 -8.10 -15.77 18.76
N ASP A 54 -8.25 -14.81 19.68
CA ASP A 54 -8.88 -14.98 20.98
C ASP A 54 -9.90 -13.87 21.19
N GLU A 55 -11.08 -14.20 21.73
CA GLU A 55 -12.12 -13.24 22.07
C GLU A 55 -11.81 -12.48 23.38
N ASN A 56 -10.89 -12.99 24.20
CA ASN A 56 -10.47 -12.39 25.47
C ASN A 56 -9.40 -11.31 25.33
N VAL A 57 -9.16 -10.77 24.12
CA VAL A 57 -8.27 -9.63 23.92
C VAL A 57 -8.86 -8.35 24.55
N SER A 58 -8.01 -7.34 24.74
CA SER A 58 -8.41 -6.06 25.31
C SER A 58 -9.48 -5.36 24.45
N GLU A 59 -10.30 -4.50 25.08
CA GLU A 59 -11.27 -3.66 24.36
C GLU A 59 -10.58 -2.70 23.37
N GLU A 60 -9.36 -2.28 23.65
CA GLU A 60 -8.53 -1.50 22.74
C GLU A 60 -8.30 -2.24 21.42
N VAL A 61 -7.85 -3.50 21.46
CA VAL A 61 -7.66 -4.35 20.27
C VAL A 61 -8.95 -4.53 19.48
N LYS A 62 -10.07 -4.75 20.17
CA LYS A 62 -11.41 -4.87 19.55
C LYS A 62 -11.84 -3.57 18.86
N ASN A 63 -11.56 -2.43 19.49
CA ASN A 63 -11.89 -1.13 18.92
C ASN A 63 -10.99 -0.80 17.71
N THR A 64 -9.71 -1.10 17.79
CA THR A 64 -8.78 -0.96 16.69
C THR A 64 -9.23 -1.77 15.47
N LEU A 65 -9.69 -3.01 15.65
CA LEU A 65 -10.23 -3.81 14.54
C LEU A 65 -11.42 -3.13 13.86
N LYS A 66 -12.27 -2.43 14.60
CA LYS A 66 -13.44 -1.72 14.05
C LYS A 66 -13.06 -0.49 13.19
N THR A 67 -11.88 0.08 13.39
CA THR A 67 -11.41 1.21 12.58
C THR A 67 -10.97 0.79 11.16
N ILE A 68 -10.67 -0.51 10.97
CA ILE A 68 -10.24 -1.07 9.69
C ILE A 68 -11.46 -1.26 8.78
N LYS A 69 -11.35 -0.82 7.55
CA LYS A 69 -12.36 -1.04 6.49
C LYS A 69 -11.91 -2.10 5.49
N LYS A 70 -10.64 -2.09 5.14
CA LYS A 70 -10.10 -2.93 4.08
C LYS A 70 -8.59 -3.12 4.24
N VAL A 71 -8.10 -4.29 3.87
CA VAL A 71 -6.67 -4.55 3.73
C VAL A 71 -6.38 -4.95 2.29
N ASN A 72 -5.46 -4.25 1.65
CA ASN A 72 -4.91 -4.61 0.36
C ASN A 72 -3.55 -5.26 0.55
N PHE A 73 -3.34 -6.38 -0.09
CA PHE A 73 -2.09 -7.11 -0.11
C PHE A 73 -1.58 -7.22 -1.55
N LEU A 74 -0.32 -6.88 -1.77
CA LEU A 74 0.36 -7.02 -3.04
C LEU A 74 1.74 -7.63 -2.79
N ALA A 75 2.09 -8.67 -3.52
CA ALA A 75 3.41 -9.26 -3.44
C ALA A 75 3.98 -9.55 -4.83
N LEU A 76 5.28 -9.38 -4.97
CA LEU A 76 6.08 -9.81 -6.11
C LEU A 76 7.13 -10.77 -5.58
N GLN A 77 7.02 -12.04 -5.97
CA GLN A 77 8.04 -13.04 -5.65
C GLN A 77 9.19 -12.95 -6.67
N ILE A 78 10.41 -13.11 -6.17
CA ILE A 78 11.61 -13.14 -7.01
C ILE A 78 11.84 -14.56 -7.52
N ASP A 79 12.22 -14.69 -8.78
CA ASP A 79 12.71 -15.91 -9.41
C ASP A 79 13.93 -15.61 -10.31
N GLU A 80 14.46 -16.63 -10.96
CA GLU A 80 15.66 -16.50 -11.80
C GLU A 80 15.45 -15.58 -13.03
N ASN A 81 14.21 -15.27 -13.42
CA ASN A 81 13.88 -14.58 -14.66
C ASN A 81 13.34 -13.16 -14.42
N ASN A 82 13.04 -12.76 -13.18
CA ASN A 82 12.32 -11.52 -12.91
C ASN A 82 13.06 -10.51 -12.01
N GLN A 83 14.38 -10.66 -11.83
CA GLN A 83 15.20 -9.77 -11.00
C GLN A 83 15.07 -8.29 -11.42
N GLU A 84 15.10 -8.00 -12.72
CA GLU A 84 14.98 -6.64 -13.26
C GLU A 84 13.60 -6.05 -12.96
N LEU A 85 12.54 -6.85 -13.08
CA LEU A 85 11.19 -6.47 -12.70
C LEU A 85 11.11 -6.14 -11.20
N PHE A 86 11.68 -7.01 -10.35
CA PHE A 86 11.72 -6.79 -8.91
C PHE A 86 12.40 -5.47 -8.55
N ASP A 87 13.58 -5.19 -9.12
CA ASP A 87 14.33 -3.97 -8.83
C ASP A 87 13.57 -2.73 -9.29
N THR A 88 12.94 -2.80 -10.47
CA THR A 88 12.10 -1.73 -11.02
C THR A 88 10.89 -1.46 -10.13
N GLU A 89 10.13 -2.49 -9.78
CA GLU A 89 8.89 -2.34 -9.01
C GLU A 89 9.16 -1.94 -7.55
N LYS A 90 10.18 -2.51 -6.93
CA LYS A 90 10.67 -2.07 -5.61
C LYS A 90 11.09 -0.61 -5.63
N GLY A 91 11.76 -0.16 -6.71
CA GLY A 91 12.12 1.24 -6.91
C GLY A 91 10.91 2.15 -6.95
N LYS A 92 9.85 1.79 -7.70
CA LYS A 92 8.60 2.56 -7.78
C LYS A 92 7.95 2.73 -6.41
N VAL A 93 7.78 1.64 -5.64
CA VAL A 93 7.18 1.72 -4.30
C VAL A 93 8.04 2.59 -3.39
N THR A 94 9.36 2.40 -3.42
CA THR A 94 10.28 3.21 -2.60
C THR A 94 10.18 4.70 -2.94
N GLU A 95 10.04 5.05 -4.23
CA GLU A 95 9.92 6.45 -4.65
C GLU A 95 8.57 7.05 -4.23
N ILE A 96 7.49 6.30 -4.35
CA ILE A 96 6.17 6.74 -3.87
C ILE A 96 6.22 7.03 -2.36
N LEU A 97 6.84 6.15 -1.58
CA LEU A 97 6.92 6.30 -0.12
C LEU A 97 7.86 7.44 0.35
N LYS A 98 8.66 8.03 -0.56
CA LYS A 98 9.42 9.26 -0.26
C LYS A 98 8.55 10.52 -0.28
N ASN A 99 7.34 10.46 -0.83
CA ASN A 99 6.42 11.60 -0.76
C ASN A 99 6.17 11.96 0.70
N PRO A 100 6.32 13.25 1.10
CA PRO A 100 6.15 13.71 2.49
C PRO A 100 4.79 13.39 3.12
N ASP A 101 3.77 13.10 2.30
CA ASP A 101 2.46 12.71 2.77
C ASP A 101 2.49 11.33 3.49
N TYR A 102 3.46 10.46 3.13
CA TYR A 102 3.69 9.18 3.79
C TYR A 102 4.71 9.32 4.92
N LYS A 103 4.23 9.49 6.14
CA LYS A 103 5.09 9.64 7.32
C LYS A 103 5.63 8.27 7.77
N GLU A 104 6.94 8.17 7.98
CA GLU A 104 7.56 6.92 8.45
C GLU A 104 7.33 6.74 9.95
N LEU A 105 6.72 5.63 10.36
CA LEU A 105 6.54 5.24 11.74
C LEU A 105 7.73 4.39 12.25
N MET A 106 8.17 3.41 11.42
CA MET A 106 9.20 2.45 11.82
C MET A 106 9.97 1.94 10.60
N ARG A 107 11.26 1.64 10.82
CA ARG A 107 12.11 0.97 9.84
C ARG A 107 12.97 -0.10 10.49
N ILE A 108 12.89 -1.31 9.96
CA ILE A 108 13.74 -2.45 10.35
C ILE A 108 14.64 -2.78 9.16
N LYS A 109 15.94 -2.90 9.40
CA LYS A 109 16.92 -3.32 8.40
C LYS A 109 17.58 -4.62 8.84
N THR A 110 17.67 -5.57 7.91
CA THR A 110 18.41 -6.81 8.06
C THR A 110 19.41 -6.96 6.91
N PRO A 111 20.39 -7.87 6.99
CA PRO A 111 21.30 -8.12 5.88
C PRO A 111 20.58 -8.55 4.58
N GLU A 112 19.46 -9.24 4.69
CA GLU A 112 18.69 -9.78 3.56
C GLU A 112 17.70 -8.78 2.99
N GLY A 113 17.21 -7.82 3.80
CA GLY A 113 16.17 -6.90 3.36
C GLY A 113 15.79 -5.83 4.38
N ASN A 114 14.68 -5.16 4.11
CA ASN A 114 14.16 -4.14 5.00
C ASN A 114 12.63 -4.18 5.05
N VAL A 115 12.09 -3.73 6.19
CA VAL A 115 10.67 -3.47 6.39
C VAL A 115 10.50 -2.03 6.82
N THR A 116 9.59 -1.30 6.18
CA THR A 116 9.17 0.03 6.60
C THR A 116 7.69 0.04 6.90
N VAL A 117 7.31 0.78 7.92
CA VAL A 117 5.92 1.09 8.24
C VAL A 117 5.74 2.59 8.08
N ASN A 118 4.83 2.96 7.23
CA ASN A 118 4.46 4.34 6.95
C ASN A 118 2.96 4.52 7.21
N TYR A 119 2.52 5.76 7.34
CA TYR A 119 1.10 6.08 7.43
C TYR A 119 0.77 7.35 6.64
N LEU A 120 -0.48 7.47 6.27
CA LEU A 120 -1.09 8.63 5.60
C LEU A 120 -2.22 9.16 6.48
N GLY A 121 -2.26 10.47 6.67
CA GLY A 121 -3.22 11.16 7.54
C GLY A 121 -2.53 11.90 8.68
N ASP A 122 -3.33 12.37 9.61
CA ASP A 122 -2.84 13.00 10.84
C ASP A 122 -2.46 11.96 11.90
N GLU A 123 -1.57 12.30 12.84
CA GLU A 123 -1.06 11.33 13.82
C GLU A 123 -2.14 10.66 14.66
N ASP A 124 -3.21 11.43 14.96
CA ASP A 124 -4.35 10.97 15.76
C ASP A 124 -5.54 10.48 14.91
N ALA A 125 -5.45 10.57 13.58
CA ALA A 125 -6.53 10.24 12.65
C ALA A 125 -5.96 9.71 11.34
N VAL A 126 -5.35 8.52 11.40
CA VAL A 126 -4.71 7.90 10.24
C VAL A 126 -5.76 7.22 9.35
N ASP A 127 -5.66 7.48 8.04
CA ASP A 127 -6.53 6.89 7.02
C ASP A 127 -5.94 5.61 6.40
N GLU A 128 -4.61 5.52 6.36
CA GLU A 128 -3.89 4.40 5.77
C GLU A 128 -2.61 4.08 6.54
N VAL A 129 -2.41 2.79 6.86
CA VAL A 129 -1.13 2.26 7.34
C VAL A 129 -0.54 1.38 6.27
N ILE A 130 0.73 1.61 5.95
CA ILE A 130 1.46 0.94 4.88
C ILE A 130 2.61 0.15 5.48
N ILE A 131 2.66 -1.16 5.21
CA ILE A 131 3.78 -2.02 5.56
C ILE A 131 4.44 -2.46 4.26
N PHE A 132 5.68 -2.06 4.04
CA PHE A 132 6.46 -2.45 2.87
C PHE A 132 7.69 -3.25 3.31
N GLY A 133 7.66 -4.53 3.01
CA GLY A 133 8.77 -5.46 3.24
C GLY A 133 9.44 -5.86 1.93
N SER A 134 10.76 -5.81 1.86
CA SER A 134 11.52 -6.28 0.69
C SER A 134 12.72 -7.13 1.12
N ASP A 135 12.95 -8.20 0.40
CA ASP A 135 14.03 -9.16 0.59
C ASP A 135 14.66 -9.49 -0.76
N SER A 136 15.98 -9.48 -0.85
CA SER A 136 16.71 -9.66 -2.13
C SER A 136 16.61 -11.07 -2.71
N LYS A 137 16.13 -12.06 -1.94
CA LYS A 137 15.98 -13.45 -2.38
C LYS A 137 14.54 -13.89 -2.53
N ARG A 138 13.60 -13.21 -1.84
CA ARG A 138 12.19 -13.60 -1.77
C ARG A 138 11.28 -12.69 -2.57
N GLY A 139 11.68 -11.42 -2.75
CA GLY A 139 10.86 -10.41 -3.40
C GLY A 139 10.38 -9.32 -2.44
N PHE A 140 9.20 -8.76 -2.69
CA PHE A 140 8.62 -7.77 -1.78
C PHE A 140 7.15 -8.01 -1.52
N THR A 141 6.70 -7.44 -0.43
CA THR A 141 5.31 -7.42 0.00
C THR A 141 4.93 -6.00 0.38
N LEU A 142 3.80 -5.55 -0.12
CA LEU A 142 3.16 -4.28 0.20
C LEU A 142 1.79 -4.56 0.80
N VAL A 143 1.57 -4.17 2.05
CA VAL A 143 0.29 -4.26 2.74
C VAL A 143 -0.22 -2.85 2.99
N ARG A 144 -1.46 -2.59 2.63
CA ARG A 144 -2.16 -1.32 2.89
C ARG A 144 -3.36 -1.61 3.74
N VAL A 145 -3.38 -1.10 4.96
CA VAL A 145 -4.53 -1.13 5.86
C VAL A 145 -5.26 0.19 5.73
N LEU A 146 -6.48 0.16 5.22
CA LEU A 146 -7.32 1.35 5.02
C LEU A 146 -8.42 1.36 6.08
N GLY A 147 -8.66 2.51 6.66
CA GLY A 147 -9.65 2.67 7.73
C GLY A 147 -10.00 4.11 7.98
N GLU A 148 -10.50 4.41 9.17
CA GLU A 148 -10.81 5.75 9.64
C GLU A 148 -10.37 5.91 11.09
N ASN A 149 -9.69 7.02 11.40
CA ASN A 149 -9.21 7.34 12.73
C ASN A 149 -8.37 6.20 13.35
N MET A 150 -7.53 5.58 12.53
CA MET A 150 -6.66 4.49 12.99
C MET A 150 -5.49 5.04 13.82
N ASN A 151 -5.04 4.26 14.79
CA ASN A 151 -3.76 4.46 15.45
C ASN A 151 -2.73 3.50 14.85
N PRO A 152 -1.63 3.98 14.24
CA PRO A 152 -0.67 3.12 13.56
C PRO A 152 -0.02 2.08 14.48
N SER A 153 0.28 2.45 15.73
CA SER A 153 0.90 1.54 16.71
C SER A 153 -0.05 0.41 17.14
N GLU A 154 -1.34 0.72 17.28
CA GLU A 154 -2.38 -0.27 17.59
C GLU A 154 -2.60 -1.23 16.43
N ILE A 155 -2.55 -0.75 15.17
CA ILE A 155 -2.63 -1.61 13.97
C ILE A 155 -1.50 -2.63 13.95
N LEU A 156 -0.28 -2.25 14.32
CA LEU A 156 0.84 -3.19 14.41
C LEU A 156 0.64 -4.23 15.52
N SER A 157 0.11 -3.82 16.65
CA SER A 157 -0.23 -4.72 17.76
C SER A 157 -1.35 -5.69 17.36
N LEU A 158 -2.40 -5.18 16.71
CA LEU A 158 -3.53 -5.97 16.21
C LEU A 158 -3.07 -7.06 15.23
N ALA A 159 -2.04 -6.82 14.40
CA ALA A 159 -1.54 -7.79 13.44
C ALA A 159 -1.10 -9.12 14.09
N GLN A 160 -0.74 -9.12 15.37
CA GLN A 160 -0.36 -10.33 16.12
C GLN A 160 -1.58 -11.10 16.65
N GLU A 161 -2.71 -10.41 16.84
CA GLU A 161 -3.92 -10.94 17.48
C GLU A 161 -4.99 -11.39 16.45
N ILE A 162 -4.79 -11.14 15.18
CA ILE A 162 -5.76 -11.49 14.12
C ILE A 162 -5.46 -12.83 13.47
N LYS A 163 -6.54 -13.46 12.99
CA LYS A 163 -6.53 -14.57 12.02
C LYS A 163 -7.42 -14.19 10.83
N LEU A 164 -7.15 -14.80 9.69
CA LEU A 164 -7.99 -14.61 8.51
C LEU A 164 -8.97 -15.78 8.43
N ASN A 165 -10.26 -15.48 8.48
CA ASN A 165 -11.31 -16.47 8.32
C ASN A 165 -11.72 -16.56 6.85
N GLY A 166 -11.44 -17.66 6.23
CA GLY A 166 -11.87 -17.93 4.84
C GLY A 166 -11.16 -19.11 4.21
N ASN A 167 -11.94 -19.87 3.43
CA ASN A 167 -11.45 -21.00 2.62
C ASN A 167 -11.09 -20.58 1.19
N SER A 168 -10.95 -19.28 0.90
CA SER A 168 -10.66 -18.82 -0.45
C SER A 168 -9.26 -19.27 -0.88
N GLN A 169 -9.11 -19.59 -2.17
CA GLN A 169 -7.81 -19.94 -2.76
C GLN A 169 -6.77 -18.82 -2.55
N GLN A 170 -7.20 -17.57 -2.53
CA GLN A 170 -6.38 -16.40 -2.27
C GLN A 170 -5.78 -16.40 -0.85
N LEU A 171 -6.56 -16.79 0.16
CA LEU A 171 -6.06 -16.89 1.53
C LEU A 171 -5.09 -18.07 1.70
N LYS A 172 -5.28 -19.17 0.96
CA LYS A 172 -4.31 -20.28 0.93
C LYS A 172 -2.98 -19.84 0.30
N GLN A 173 -3.03 -19.03 -0.77
CA GLN A 173 -1.84 -18.44 -1.39
C GLN A 173 -1.12 -17.50 -0.41
N LEU A 174 -1.87 -16.63 0.28
CA LEU A 174 -1.31 -15.75 1.31
C LEU A 174 -0.66 -16.55 2.45
N GLY A 175 -1.31 -17.60 2.94
CA GLY A 175 -0.76 -18.49 3.97
C GLY A 175 0.52 -19.17 3.53
N GLY A 176 0.62 -19.60 2.27
CA GLY A 176 1.83 -20.14 1.65
C GLY A 176 2.96 -19.10 1.60
N LEU A 177 2.66 -17.86 1.23
CA LEU A 177 3.62 -16.75 1.19
C LEU A 177 4.11 -16.36 2.59
N LEU A 178 3.20 -16.22 3.55
CA LEU A 178 3.55 -15.87 4.94
C LEU A 178 4.27 -17.02 5.64
N GLY A 179 3.91 -18.27 5.34
CA GLY A 179 4.58 -19.46 5.88
C GLY A 179 6.01 -19.65 5.38
N SER A 180 6.35 -19.11 4.22
CA SER A 180 7.71 -19.10 3.66
C SER A 180 8.61 -18.00 4.24
N ILE A 181 8.07 -17.13 5.09
CA ILE A 181 8.80 -16.03 5.77
C ILE A 181 9.42 -16.47 7.13
N LYS A 182 9.36 -17.77 7.46
CA LYS A 182 10.00 -18.30 8.66
C LYS A 182 11.49 -18.48 8.47
#